data_7dc02f7b4ebae62cdfa029fd8d7586f8
#
_entry.id   7dc02f7b4ebae62cdfa029fd8d7586f8
#
_cell.length_a   1.000
_cell.length_b   1.000
_cell.length_c   1.000
_cell.angle_alpha   90.00
_cell.angle_beta   90.00
_cell.angle_gamma   90.00
#
_symmetry.space_group_name_H-M   'P 1'
#
loop_
_entity.id
_entity.type
_entity.pdbx_description
1 polymer ?
#
loop_
_entity_poly.entity_id
_entity_poly.type
_entity_poly.pdbx_seq_one_letter_code
_entity_poly.pdbx_strand_id
1 'polypeptide(L)'
;YLGGGFGHFYAYAPEKYEYPINRFAMEVKRQLDVLDKLLSDKNFICCEEYTIADIAIWPWYGALVLGRLYDSEEFLDVKKYGNVLKWARKINERKAVKRGIMVNKIKGKLSSQLHERHNSSDFIHNTQDKLEKSS
;
A
#
# COMPACT_ATOMS: atom_id res chain seq x y z
N TYR A 1 -7.96 11.40 -3.50
CA TYR A 1 -8.44 10.74 -4.73
C TYR A 1 -8.47 9.22 -4.58
N LEU A 2 -7.44 8.59 -4.04
CA LEU A 2 -7.35 7.14 -4.03
C LEU A 2 -8.40 6.49 -3.11
N GLY A 3 -8.45 6.85 -1.82
CA GLY A 3 -9.37 6.24 -0.85
C GLY A 3 -10.82 6.67 -1.03
N GLY A 4 -11.11 7.96 -0.79
CA GLY A 4 -12.48 8.50 -0.83
C GLY A 4 -13.06 8.67 -2.24
N GLY A 5 -12.22 8.68 -3.26
CA GLY A 5 -12.65 8.72 -4.66
C GLY A 5 -12.67 7.33 -5.29
N PHE A 6 -11.53 6.91 -5.84
CA PHE A 6 -11.43 5.65 -6.57
C PHE A 6 -11.88 4.44 -5.74
N GLY A 7 -11.32 4.27 -4.53
CA GLY A 7 -11.64 3.14 -3.67
C GLY A 7 -13.13 3.06 -3.31
N HIS A 8 -13.75 4.21 -3.02
CA HIS A 8 -15.18 4.25 -2.74
C HIS A 8 -16.00 3.79 -3.96
N PHE A 9 -15.86 4.44 -5.09
CA PHE A 9 -16.70 4.14 -6.25
C PHE A 9 -16.38 2.80 -6.92
N TYR A 10 -15.12 2.40 -6.94
CA TYR A 10 -14.71 1.13 -7.54
C TYR A 10 -15.04 -0.08 -6.65
N ALA A 11 -14.71 -0.01 -5.34
CA ALA A 11 -14.82 -1.17 -4.45
C ALA A 11 -16.05 -1.15 -3.54
N TYR A 12 -16.37 -0.02 -2.91
CA TYR A 12 -17.30 0.03 -1.76
C TYR A 12 -18.68 0.56 -2.05
N ALA A 13 -18.88 1.38 -3.09
CA ALA A 13 -20.18 1.91 -3.42
C ALA A 13 -21.19 0.78 -3.70
N PRO A 14 -22.42 0.85 -3.15
CA PRO A 14 -23.42 -0.17 -3.34
C PRO A 14 -23.89 -0.27 -4.80
N GLU A 15 -23.87 0.85 -5.50
CA GLU A 15 -24.16 0.94 -6.93
C GLU A 15 -22.91 1.35 -7.70
N LYS A 16 -22.74 0.76 -8.88
CA LYS A 16 -21.58 1.02 -9.74
C LYS A 16 -21.94 2.01 -10.84
N TYR A 17 -21.34 3.19 -10.78
CA TYR A 17 -21.49 4.23 -11.78
C TYR A 17 -20.19 4.36 -12.58
N GLU A 18 -20.26 4.14 -13.87
CA GLU A 18 -19.10 4.13 -14.77
C GLU A 18 -18.36 5.47 -14.76
N TYR A 19 -19.08 6.58 -14.80
CA TYR A 19 -18.47 7.90 -14.87
C TYR A 19 -17.54 8.23 -13.69
N PRO A 20 -17.97 8.17 -12.42
CA PRO A 20 -17.05 8.44 -11.30
C PRO A 20 -15.93 7.41 -11.20
N ILE A 21 -16.19 6.11 -11.48
CA ILE A 21 -15.15 5.09 -11.49
C ILE A 21 -14.04 5.48 -12.48
N ASN A 22 -14.39 5.77 -13.72
CA ASN A 22 -13.45 6.13 -14.77
C ASN A 22 -12.74 7.46 -14.48
N ARG A 23 -13.48 8.45 -13.97
CA ARG A 23 -12.90 9.77 -13.62
C ARG A 23 -11.83 9.66 -12.53
N PHE A 24 -12.10 8.90 -11.48
CA PHE A 24 -11.13 8.70 -10.40
C PHE A 24 -10.00 7.73 -10.80
N ALA A 25 -10.28 6.71 -11.58
CA ALA A 25 -9.26 5.81 -12.13
C ALA A 25 -8.25 6.57 -13.01
N MET A 26 -8.73 7.47 -13.86
CA MET A 26 -7.86 8.33 -14.68
C MET A 26 -6.92 9.16 -13.83
N GLU A 27 -7.42 9.74 -12.73
CA GLU A 27 -6.58 10.53 -11.82
C GLU A 27 -5.56 9.65 -11.06
N VAL A 28 -5.96 8.47 -10.61
CA VAL A 28 -5.03 7.51 -9.98
C VAL A 28 -3.94 7.08 -10.96
N LYS A 29 -4.30 6.76 -12.21
CA LYS A 29 -3.32 6.43 -13.27
C LYS A 29 -2.37 7.58 -13.53
N ARG A 30 -2.87 8.83 -13.60
CA ARG A 30 -2.03 10.02 -13.76
C ARG A 30 -1.03 10.17 -12.60
N GLN A 31 -1.45 9.94 -11.37
CA GLN A 31 -0.57 10.02 -10.19
C GLN A 31 0.48 8.89 -10.20
N LEU A 32 0.10 7.68 -10.62
CA LEU A 32 1.04 6.59 -10.82
C LEU A 32 2.06 6.90 -11.93
N ASP A 33 1.65 7.51 -13.04
CA ASP A 33 2.55 7.95 -14.12
C ASP A 33 3.59 8.98 -13.61
N VAL A 34 3.15 9.94 -12.78
CA VAL A 34 4.05 10.93 -12.18
C VAL A 34 5.06 10.27 -11.25
N LEU A 35 4.57 9.35 -10.39
CA LEU A 35 5.42 8.64 -9.44
C LEU A 35 6.40 7.71 -10.16
N ASP A 36 5.96 7.02 -11.21
CA ASP A 36 6.82 6.11 -11.99
C ASP A 36 7.95 6.88 -12.70
N LYS A 37 7.64 8.03 -13.30
CA LYS A 37 8.64 8.91 -13.89
C LYS A 37 9.63 9.45 -12.86
N LEU A 38 9.13 9.87 -11.69
CA LEU A 38 9.99 10.35 -10.60
C LEU A 38 10.99 9.28 -10.13
N LEU A 39 10.57 8.03 -10.10
CA LEU A 39 11.37 6.89 -9.63
C LEU A 39 12.22 6.23 -10.72
N SER A 40 12.27 6.80 -11.93
CA SER A 40 13.02 6.21 -13.06
C SER A 40 14.53 6.16 -12.82
N ASP A 41 15.05 7.14 -12.10
CA ASP A 41 16.47 7.32 -11.79
C ASP A 41 16.77 7.38 -10.28
N LYS A 42 15.76 7.06 -9.45
CA LYS A 42 15.85 7.19 -7.98
C LYS A 42 15.42 5.91 -7.27
N ASN A 43 16.04 5.66 -6.14
CA ASN A 43 15.66 4.55 -5.27
C ASN A 43 14.46 4.86 -4.37
N PHE A 44 14.28 6.14 -4.01
CA PHE A 44 13.22 6.65 -3.15
C PHE A 44 12.72 8.00 -3.67
N ILE A 45 11.60 8.48 -3.17
CA ILE A 45 10.95 9.71 -3.66
C ILE A 45 11.86 10.92 -3.59
N CYS A 46 12.62 11.06 -2.48
CA CYS A 46 13.57 12.14 -2.28
C CYS A 46 15.03 11.68 -2.52
N CYS A 47 15.32 11.13 -3.72
CA CYS A 47 16.64 10.65 -4.14
C CYS A 47 17.03 9.25 -3.62
N GLU A 48 18.18 9.11 -2.92
CA GLU A 48 18.72 7.80 -2.54
C GLU A 48 18.32 7.34 -1.13
N GLU A 49 17.77 8.22 -0.32
CA GLU A 49 17.43 7.93 1.07
C GLU A 49 15.92 7.73 1.29
N TYR A 50 15.59 6.77 2.15
CA TYR A 50 14.24 6.54 2.62
C TYR A 50 13.79 7.65 3.57
N THR A 51 12.74 8.36 3.19
CA THR A 51 12.27 9.56 3.90
C THR A 51 10.80 9.47 4.28
N ILE A 52 10.31 10.50 4.98
CA ILE A 52 8.89 10.66 5.32
C ILE A 52 7.98 10.72 4.08
N ALA A 53 8.50 11.13 2.91
CA ALA A 53 7.75 11.10 1.66
C ALA A 53 7.38 9.67 1.26
N ASP A 54 8.33 8.74 1.37
CA ASP A 54 8.09 7.31 1.13
C ASP A 54 7.11 6.73 2.16
N ILE A 55 7.27 7.10 3.43
CA ILE A 55 6.40 6.65 4.53
C ILE A 55 4.95 7.10 4.30
N ALA A 56 4.75 8.34 3.83
CA ALA A 56 3.42 8.89 3.60
C ALA A 56 2.73 8.30 2.35
N ILE A 57 3.48 8.02 1.28
CA ILE A 57 2.94 7.62 -0.02
C ILE A 57 2.80 6.10 -0.13
N TRP A 58 3.72 5.34 0.44
CA TRP A 58 3.74 3.88 0.30
C TRP A 58 2.47 3.16 0.80
N PRO A 59 1.84 3.52 1.93
CA PRO A 59 0.61 2.85 2.40
C PRO A 59 -0.55 2.91 1.39
N TRP A 60 -0.54 3.90 0.52
CA TRP A 60 -1.53 4.09 -0.52
C TRP A 60 -1.09 3.50 -1.86
N TYR A 61 -0.10 4.08 -2.48
CA TYR A 61 0.32 3.70 -3.84
C TYR A 61 1.15 2.42 -3.87
N GLY A 62 2.02 2.21 -2.89
CA GLY A 62 2.75 0.95 -2.75
C GLY A 62 1.80 -0.23 -2.47
N ALA A 63 0.86 -0.07 -1.56
CA ALA A 63 -0.14 -1.09 -1.27
C ALA A 63 -1.06 -1.35 -2.49
N LEU A 64 -1.43 -0.31 -3.24
CA LEU A 64 -2.24 -0.44 -4.46
C LEU A 64 -1.54 -1.29 -5.53
N VAL A 65 -0.29 -0.94 -5.88
CA VAL A 65 0.44 -1.66 -6.95
C VAL A 65 0.89 -3.07 -6.53
N LEU A 66 0.91 -3.35 -5.23
CA LEU A 66 1.15 -4.70 -4.68
C LEU A 66 -0.13 -5.54 -4.54
N GLY A 67 -1.26 -5.10 -5.09
CA GLY A 67 -2.52 -5.84 -5.07
C GLY A 67 -3.17 -5.96 -3.68
N ARG A 68 -2.93 -4.99 -2.79
CA ARG A 68 -3.48 -5.03 -1.42
C ARG A 68 -4.72 -4.17 -1.23
N LEU A 69 -5.04 -3.34 -2.20
CA LEU A 69 -6.15 -2.40 -2.14
C LEU A 69 -7.09 -2.63 -3.32
N TYR A 70 -8.37 -2.84 -3.01
CA TYR A 70 -9.50 -2.79 -3.93
C TYR A 70 -9.55 -3.87 -5.02
N ASP A 71 -8.63 -4.83 -5.05
CA ASP A 71 -8.49 -5.84 -6.11
C ASP A 71 -8.52 -5.21 -7.51
N SER A 72 -7.77 -4.12 -7.69
CA SER A 72 -7.85 -3.21 -8.85
C SER A 72 -6.61 -3.19 -9.72
N GLU A 73 -5.64 -4.04 -9.46
CA GLU A 73 -4.34 -4.06 -10.15
C GLU A 73 -4.47 -4.31 -11.66
N GLU A 74 -5.40 -5.17 -12.06
CA GLU A 74 -5.67 -5.43 -13.49
C GLU A 74 -6.39 -4.25 -14.13
N PHE A 75 -7.43 -3.72 -13.50
CA PHE A 75 -8.19 -2.57 -13.98
C PHE A 75 -7.33 -1.32 -14.15
N LEU A 76 -6.41 -1.08 -13.23
CA LEU A 76 -5.48 0.04 -13.27
C LEU A 76 -4.25 -0.22 -14.15
N ASP A 77 -4.05 -1.47 -14.59
CA ASP A 77 -2.87 -1.91 -15.33
C ASP A 77 -1.57 -1.54 -14.61
N VAL A 78 -1.48 -1.93 -13.32
CA VAL A 78 -0.35 -1.53 -12.46
C VAL A 78 0.99 -2.09 -12.94
N LYS A 79 0.98 -3.14 -13.76
CA LYS A 79 2.21 -3.78 -14.27
C LYS A 79 3.05 -2.84 -15.14
N LYS A 80 2.44 -1.84 -15.77
CA LYS A 80 3.15 -0.85 -16.59
C LYS A 80 4.01 0.13 -15.77
N TYR A 81 3.74 0.27 -14.47
CA TYR A 81 4.47 1.15 -13.56
C TYR A 81 5.66 0.40 -12.90
N GLY A 82 6.65 0.04 -13.70
CA GLY A 82 7.76 -0.80 -13.28
C GLY A 82 8.62 -0.20 -12.17
N ASN A 83 8.84 1.11 -12.19
CA ASN A 83 9.62 1.82 -11.19
C ASN A 83 8.87 1.91 -9.86
N VAL A 84 7.56 2.17 -9.89
CA VAL A 84 6.70 2.16 -8.69
C VAL A 84 6.66 0.77 -8.08
N LEU A 85 6.53 -0.28 -8.89
CA LEU A 85 6.57 -1.66 -8.41
C LEU A 85 7.91 -2.02 -7.75
N LYS A 86 9.03 -1.63 -8.34
CA LYS A 86 10.37 -1.82 -7.77
C LYS A 86 10.50 -1.11 -6.42
N TRP A 87 10.12 0.15 -6.35
CA TRP A 87 10.10 0.97 -5.13
C TRP A 87 9.19 0.35 -4.06
N ALA A 88 7.97 -0.04 -4.43
CA ALA A 88 7.01 -0.62 -3.50
C ALA A 88 7.51 -1.92 -2.88
N ARG A 89 8.13 -2.80 -3.68
CA ARG A 89 8.74 -4.06 -3.21
C ARG A 89 9.91 -3.80 -2.29
N LYS A 90 10.82 -2.87 -2.65
CA LYS A 90 11.97 -2.49 -1.83
C LYS A 90 11.56 -2.02 -0.43
N ILE A 91 10.54 -1.18 -0.33
CA ILE A 91 10.02 -0.72 0.96
C ILE A 91 9.32 -1.85 1.72
N ASN A 92 8.59 -2.70 1.01
CA ASN A 92 7.90 -3.84 1.61
C ASN A 92 8.84 -4.80 2.36
N GLU A 93 10.09 -4.92 1.93
CA GLU A 93 11.08 -5.79 2.59
C GLU A 93 11.63 -5.23 3.90
N ARG A 94 11.37 -3.97 4.23
CA ARG A 94 11.80 -3.37 5.49
C ARG A 94 11.09 -4.00 6.68
N LYS A 95 11.85 -4.44 7.68
CA LYS A 95 11.29 -5.07 8.90
C LYS A 95 10.24 -4.18 9.60
N ALA A 96 10.50 -2.87 9.69
CA ALA A 96 9.56 -1.93 10.29
C ALA A 96 8.24 -1.83 9.51
N VAL A 97 8.29 -1.91 8.17
CA VAL A 97 7.10 -1.92 7.32
C VAL A 97 6.31 -3.22 7.51
N LYS A 98 6.99 -4.37 7.54
CA LYS A 98 6.35 -5.67 7.83
C LYS A 98 5.62 -5.66 9.18
N ARG A 99 6.24 -5.08 10.22
CA ARG A 99 5.57 -4.89 11.52
C ARG A 99 4.36 -3.96 11.43
N GLY A 100 4.52 -2.80 10.76
CA GLY A 100 3.45 -1.81 10.62
C GLY A 100 2.22 -2.35 9.88
N ILE A 101 2.40 -3.25 8.92
CA ILE A 101 1.30 -3.85 8.16
C ILE A 101 0.40 -4.74 9.04
N MET A 102 0.90 -5.26 10.15
CA MET A 102 0.11 -6.09 11.07
C MET A 102 -0.87 -5.27 11.90
N VAL A 103 -0.57 -3.99 12.12
CA VAL A 103 -1.42 -3.07 12.89
C VAL A 103 -2.70 -2.80 12.10
N ASN A 104 -3.85 -2.96 12.76
CA ASN A 104 -5.18 -2.81 12.17
C ASN A 104 -5.50 -3.78 10.99
N LYS A 105 -4.71 -4.81 10.82
CA LYS A 105 -5.02 -5.84 9.83
C LYS A 105 -6.23 -6.66 10.29
N ILE A 106 -7.24 -6.77 9.45
CA ILE A 106 -8.53 -7.43 9.77
C ILE A 106 -8.77 -8.73 8.99
N LYS A 107 -7.83 -9.12 8.13
CA LYS A 107 -7.93 -10.33 7.29
C LYS A 107 -6.70 -11.22 7.48
N GLY A 108 -6.88 -12.52 7.31
CA GLY A 108 -5.83 -13.53 7.39
C GLY A 108 -5.76 -14.23 8.74
N LYS A 109 -4.63 -14.87 9.04
CA LYS A 109 -4.42 -15.60 10.31
C LYS A 109 -4.39 -14.61 11.49
N LEU A 110 -5.06 -14.95 12.60
CA LEU A 110 -5.09 -14.12 13.82
C LEU A 110 -3.68 -13.80 14.35
N SER A 111 -2.75 -14.75 14.28
CA SER A 111 -1.36 -14.55 14.68
C SER A 111 -0.60 -13.48 13.88
N SER A 112 -1.12 -13.09 12.72
CA SER A 112 -0.54 -12.04 11.86
C SER A 112 -1.27 -10.70 11.95
N GLN A 113 -2.13 -10.53 12.94
CA GLN A 113 -2.98 -9.35 13.09
C GLN A 113 -2.74 -8.67 14.44
N LEU A 114 -2.81 -7.34 14.44
CA LEU A 114 -2.97 -6.51 15.63
C LEU A 114 -4.22 -5.67 15.43
N HIS A 115 -5.17 -5.79 16.34
CA HIS A 115 -6.43 -5.05 16.28
C HIS A 115 -6.22 -3.57 16.62
N GLU A 116 -7.13 -2.72 16.15
CA GLU A 116 -7.11 -1.27 16.40
C GLU A 116 -7.02 -0.94 17.89
N ARG A 117 -7.75 -1.70 18.73
CA ARG A 117 -7.68 -1.59 20.19
C ARG A 117 -6.80 -2.70 20.75
N HIS A 118 -5.51 -2.43 20.79
CA HIS A 118 -4.51 -3.30 21.35
C HIS A 118 -3.90 -2.64 22.60
N ASN A 119 -3.30 -3.44 23.46
CA ASN A 119 -2.52 -2.97 24.60
C ASN A 119 -1.00 -3.18 24.34
N SER A 120 -0.16 -2.66 25.24
CA SER A 120 1.29 -2.75 25.08
C SER A 120 1.82 -4.19 25.02
N SER A 121 1.13 -5.16 25.61
CA SER A 121 1.54 -6.57 25.58
C SER A 121 1.42 -7.19 24.18
N ASP A 122 0.52 -6.71 23.33
CA ASP A 122 0.41 -7.20 21.93
C ASP A 122 1.69 -6.93 21.14
N PHE A 123 2.35 -5.80 21.38
CA PHE A 123 3.65 -5.47 20.77
C PHE A 123 4.83 -6.25 21.37
N ILE A 124 4.66 -6.84 22.57
CA ILE A 124 5.69 -7.69 23.17
C ILE A 124 5.74 -9.05 22.49
N HIS A 125 4.61 -9.62 22.12
CA HIS A 125 4.50 -11.00 21.67
C HIS A 125 4.19 -11.18 20.18
N ASN A 126 3.50 -10.24 19.55
CA ASN A 126 2.86 -10.42 18.24
C ASN A 126 3.47 -9.57 17.11
N THR A 127 4.63 -8.93 17.32
CA THR A 127 5.29 -8.18 16.24
C THR A 127 6.12 -9.11 15.35
N GLN A 128 6.19 -8.83 14.05
CA GLN A 128 6.84 -9.68 13.05
C GLN A 128 8.29 -10.05 13.38
N ASP A 129 9.05 -9.11 13.94
CA ASP A 129 10.45 -9.32 14.34
C ASP A 129 10.60 -10.29 15.53
N LYS A 130 9.54 -10.53 16.29
CA LYS A 130 9.53 -11.46 17.41
C LYS A 130 9.02 -12.83 17.02
N LEU A 131 8.08 -12.89 16.08
CA LEU A 131 7.59 -14.13 15.51
C LEU A 131 8.68 -14.87 14.70
N GLU A 132 9.57 -14.14 14.02
CA GLU A 132 10.68 -14.69 13.26
C GLU A 132 11.80 -15.29 14.14
N LYS A 133 11.85 -14.93 15.44
CA LYS A 133 12.83 -15.48 16.40
C LYS A 133 12.36 -16.75 17.11
N SER A 134 11.10 -17.12 16.94
CA SER A 134 10.48 -18.29 17.57
C SER A 134 10.33 -19.49 16.62
N SER A 135 10.79 -19.37 15.39
CA SER A 135 10.86 -20.42 14.37
C SER A 135 12.30 -20.76 14.05
#